data_7e9309fbb0df46019113e176b9325b03
#
_entry.id   7e9309fbb0df46019113e176b9325b03
#
_cell.length_a   1.000
_cell.length_b   1.000
_cell.length_c   1.000
_cell.angle_alpha   90.00
_cell.angle_beta   90.00
_cell.angle_gamma   90.00
#
_symmetry.space_group_name_H-M   'P 1'
#
loop_
_entity.id
_entity.type
_entity.pdbx_description
1 polymer ?
#
loop_
_entity_poly.entity_id
_entity_poly.type
_entity_poly.pdbx_seq_one_letter_code
_entity_poly.pdbx_strand_id
1 'polypeptide(L)'
;MKIGSLDLGERPLLLAPMEDVTDVSFRVLCREQGADLVYTEFVNSDGLVRDVPKTIAKMHTLEEEAPVGIQIYGQHPDAMVEAARMADRAAELAGGHGADLIDINFGCPVSKIAGRGAGSGMMREPDKMVAITKAVVEAVGKPVTVKTRLGWDDSSKIIVELAERLQDAGISALTIHGRTRCQLYKGEADWTLIGAVKANPRMHIPIIGNGDITDGPSAKQAFERYGVDGIMIGRATYGHPWIFREIKYYLEHGEPMPEPSLPEKVALARRHLALSLQYKGEPRGIYEMRRHLSCYFKGLPDFKPLRMRMVTTLDVAELNDILDTIEQRYD
;
A
#
# COMPACT_ATOMS: atom_id res chain seq x y z
N MET A 1 3.88 16.92 5.85
CA MET A 1 3.70 16.67 4.39
C MET A 1 2.24 16.90 4.02
N LYS A 2 1.96 17.63 2.96
CA LYS A 2 0.58 17.86 2.50
C LYS A 2 0.36 17.26 1.11
N ILE A 3 -0.78 16.61 0.90
CA ILE A 3 -1.25 16.10 -0.39
C ILE A 3 -2.58 16.78 -0.68
N GLY A 4 -2.58 17.80 -1.55
CA GLY A 4 -3.73 18.68 -1.70
C GLY A 4 -4.11 19.32 -0.36
N SER A 5 -5.34 19.12 0.10
CA SER A 5 -5.83 19.61 1.40
C SER A 5 -5.49 18.69 2.58
N LEU A 6 -5.02 17.47 2.36
CA LEU A 6 -4.69 16.51 3.40
C LEU A 6 -3.37 16.86 4.07
N ASP A 7 -3.36 17.11 5.37
CA ASP A 7 -2.14 17.29 6.15
C ASP A 7 -1.82 16.00 6.92
N LEU A 8 -0.73 15.35 6.54
CA LEU A 8 -0.26 14.09 7.13
C LEU A 8 0.83 14.29 8.19
N GLY A 9 1.10 15.53 8.60
CA GLY A 9 2.14 15.83 9.58
C GLY A 9 3.57 15.72 9.04
N GLU A 10 4.53 15.56 9.95
CA GLU A 10 5.94 15.41 9.62
C GLU A 10 6.31 13.93 9.45
N ARG A 11 7.15 13.62 8.45
CA ARG A 11 7.67 12.27 8.16
C ARG A 11 6.60 11.17 8.16
N PRO A 12 5.49 11.35 7.43
CA PRO A 12 4.39 10.40 7.45
C PRO A 12 4.79 9.04 6.88
N LEU A 13 4.15 8.00 7.44
CA LEU A 13 4.31 6.61 7.05
C LEU A 13 3.03 6.11 6.41
N LEU A 14 3.12 5.60 5.19
CA LEU A 14 2.00 5.20 4.37
C LEU A 14 1.97 3.68 4.17
N LEU A 15 0.78 3.07 4.23
CA LEU A 15 0.61 1.67 3.85
C LEU A 15 0.55 1.55 2.33
N ALA A 16 1.41 0.71 1.74
CA ALA A 16 1.42 0.47 0.30
C ALA A 16 0.16 -0.31 -0.16
N PRO A 17 -0.43 0.01 -1.32
CA PRO A 17 -1.48 -0.81 -1.94
C PRO A 17 -0.93 -2.17 -2.36
N MET A 18 -1.54 -3.26 -1.86
CA MET A 18 -1.10 -4.63 -2.12
C MET A 18 -2.31 -5.55 -2.32
N GLU A 19 -2.38 -6.20 -3.48
CA GLU A 19 -3.45 -7.16 -3.80
C GLU A 19 -3.46 -8.33 -2.81
N ASP A 20 -4.65 -8.75 -2.40
CA ASP A 20 -4.89 -9.80 -1.40
C ASP A 20 -4.23 -9.51 -0.03
N VAL A 21 -3.98 -8.24 0.31
CA VAL A 21 -3.33 -7.84 1.57
C VAL A 21 -3.99 -6.60 2.17
N THR A 22 -4.11 -5.51 1.40
CA THR A 22 -4.61 -4.23 1.92
C THR A 22 -6.11 -4.08 1.75
N ASP A 23 -6.83 -5.10 2.18
CA ASP A 23 -8.27 -5.06 2.35
C ASP A 23 -8.69 -4.15 3.54
N VAL A 24 -9.98 -3.93 3.68
CA VAL A 24 -10.56 -3.10 4.76
C VAL A 24 -10.01 -3.50 6.13
N SER A 25 -9.98 -4.80 6.45
CA SER A 25 -9.57 -5.29 7.77
C SER A 25 -8.12 -4.93 8.10
N PHE A 26 -7.23 -5.07 7.12
CA PHE A 26 -5.82 -4.75 7.33
C PHE A 26 -5.55 -3.25 7.31
N ARG A 27 -6.26 -2.46 6.50
CA ARG A 27 -6.13 -0.99 6.48
C ARG A 27 -6.55 -0.38 7.81
N VAL A 28 -7.70 -0.79 8.37
CA VAL A 28 -8.15 -0.37 9.72
C VAL A 28 -7.06 -0.68 10.75
N LEU A 29 -6.55 -1.92 10.77
CA LEU A 29 -5.53 -2.32 11.72
C LEU A 29 -4.23 -1.51 11.58
N CYS A 30 -3.78 -1.24 10.36
CA CYS A 30 -2.59 -0.40 10.13
C CYS A 30 -2.81 1.05 10.58
N ARG A 31 -4.02 1.60 10.39
CA ARG A 31 -4.37 2.92 10.93
C ARG A 31 -4.32 2.94 12.46
N GLU A 32 -4.91 1.96 13.12
CA GLU A 32 -4.83 1.79 14.58
C GLU A 32 -3.38 1.70 15.08
N GLN A 33 -2.47 1.17 14.25
CA GLN A 33 -1.06 1.04 14.56
C GLN A 33 -0.19 2.22 14.07
N GLY A 34 -0.81 3.30 13.60
CA GLY A 34 -0.11 4.56 13.34
C GLY A 34 0.27 4.82 11.87
N ALA A 35 -0.26 4.09 10.90
CA ALA A 35 -0.15 4.51 9.50
C ALA A 35 -0.85 5.85 9.29
N ASP A 36 -0.24 6.81 8.60
CA ASP A 36 -0.79 8.16 8.41
C ASP A 36 -1.73 8.23 7.20
N LEU A 37 -1.56 7.35 6.23
CA LEU A 37 -2.41 7.19 5.05
C LEU A 37 -2.38 5.73 4.62
N VAL A 38 -3.52 5.20 4.24
CA VAL A 38 -3.66 3.84 3.69
C VAL A 38 -4.24 3.89 2.29
N TYR A 39 -4.05 2.82 1.52
CA TYR A 39 -4.59 2.69 0.17
C TYR A 39 -5.36 1.39 0.02
N THR A 40 -6.42 1.42 -0.79
CA THR A 40 -7.12 0.20 -1.17
C THR A 40 -6.21 -0.74 -1.97
N GLU A 41 -6.61 -1.99 -2.11
CA GLU A 41 -6.11 -2.81 -3.21
C GLU A 41 -6.40 -2.09 -4.54
N PHE A 42 -5.57 -2.32 -5.57
CA PHE A 42 -5.74 -1.63 -6.84
C PHE A 42 -6.98 -2.11 -7.61
N VAL A 43 -7.78 -1.17 -8.08
CA VAL A 43 -9.07 -1.39 -8.73
C VAL A 43 -8.92 -1.30 -10.25
N ASN A 44 -9.40 -2.30 -10.97
CA ASN A 44 -9.32 -2.34 -12.43
C ASN A 44 -10.29 -1.38 -13.08
N SER A 45 -9.81 -0.45 -13.91
CA SER A 45 -10.64 0.53 -14.61
C SER A 45 -11.67 -0.11 -15.57
N ASP A 46 -11.25 -1.10 -16.35
CA ASP A 46 -12.17 -1.79 -17.27
C ASP A 46 -13.24 -2.57 -16.51
N GLY A 47 -12.91 -3.07 -15.30
CA GLY A 47 -13.87 -3.74 -14.44
C GLY A 47 -14.89 -2.78 -13.84
N LEU A 48 -14.46 -1.57 -13.46
CA LEU A 48 -15.37 -0.53 -12.98
C LEU A 48 -16.33 -0.09 -14.06
N VAL A 49 -15.83 0.27 -15.23
CA VAL A 49 -16.65 0.73 -16.38
C VAL A 49 -17.68 -0.32 -16.84
N ARG A 50 -17.42 -1.60 -16.55
CA ARG A 50 -18.37 -2.70 -16.83
C ARG A 50 -19.25 -3.06 -15.65
N ASP A 51 -19.28 -2.25 -14.61
CA ASP A 51 -20.06 -2.45 -13.39
C ASP A 51 -19.85 -3.84 -12.73
N VAL A 52 -18.60 -4.36 -12.76
CA VAL A 52 -18.29 -5.65 -12.14
C VAL A 52 -18.41 -5.52 -10.61
N PRO A 53 -19.38 -6.21 -9.94
CA PRO A 53 -19.66 -5.98 -8.54
C PRO A 53 -18.45 -6.18 -7.60
N LYS A 54 -17.62 -7.19 -7.90
CA LYS A 54 -16.39 -7.46 -7.12
C LYS A 54 -15.36 -6.34 -7.26
N THR A 55 -15.35 -5.64 -8.39
CA THR A 55 -14.43 -4.52 -8.62
C THR A 55 -14.92 -3.29 -7.88
N ILE A 56 -16.23 -3.00 -7.94
CA ILE A 56 -16.87 -1.91 -7.18
C ILE A 56 -16.67 -2.11 -5.68
N ALA A 57 -16.87 -3.33 -5.18
CA ALA A 57 -16.69 -3.65 -3.76
C ALA A 57 -15.26 -3.36 -3.21
N LYS A 58 -14.23 -3.37 -4.07
CA LYS A 58 -12.86 -2.99 -3.67
C LYS A 58 -12.72 -1.49 -3.33
N MET A 59 -13.67 -0.65 -3.75
CA MET A 59 -13.68 0.78 -3.40
C MET A 59 -14.31 1.06 -2.04
N HIS A 60 -14.86 0.03 -1.36
CA HIS A 60 -15.43 0.19 -0.03
C HIS A 60 -14.34 0.57 0.98
N THR A 61 -14.61 1.61 1.75
CA THR A 61 -13.72 2.17 2.77
C THR A 61 -14.53 2.52 4.02
N LEU A 62 -13.86 2.69 5.15
CA LEU A 62 -14.48 3.04 6.43
C LEU A 62 -13.93 4.36 6.96
N GLU A 63 -14.69 5.03 7.81
CA GLU A 63 -14.26 6.24 8.52
C GLU A 63 -13.02 5.99 9.39
N GLU A 64 -12.93 4.81 10.01
CA GLU A 64 -11.82 4.42 10.89
C GLU A 64 -10.49 4.25 10.14
N GLU A 65 -10.51 4.10 8.83
CA GLU A 65 -9.29 4.00 8.01
C GLU A 65 -8.88 5.33 7.36
N ALA A 66 -9.67 6.39 7.52
CA ALA A 66 -9.34 7.69 6.96
C ALA A 66 -8.07 8.33 7.57
N PRO A 67 -7.25 9.04 6.79
CA PRO A 67 -7.40 9.25 5.36
C PRO A 67 -7.06 8.02 4.53
N VAL A 68 -7.83 7.78 3.46
CA VAL A 68 -7.68 6.61 2.59
C VAL A 68 -7.67 6.99 1.11
N GLY A 69 -6.71 6.44 0.36
CA GLY A 69 -6.64 6.57 -1.09
C GLY A 69 -7.25 5.37 -1.81
N ILE A 70 -8.07 5.63 -2.83
CA ILE A 70 -8.52 4.57 -3.76
C ILE A 70 -7.53 4.50 -4.91
N GLN A 71 -6.88 3.34 -5.07
CA GLN A 71 -5.92 3.13 -6.15
C GLN A 71 -6.59 2.46 -7.35
N ILE A 72 -6.52 3.11 -8.53
CA ILE A 72 -7.02 2.59 -9.81
C ILE A 72 -5.88 2.21 -10.75
N TYR A 73 -6.12 1.25 -11.65
CA TYR A 73 -5.18 0.89 -12.71
C TYR A 73 -5.88 0.51 -14.00
N GLY A 74 -5.22 0.79 -15.11
CA GLY A 74 -5.67 0.46 -16.47
C GLY A 74 -4.67 0.93 -17.51
N GLN A 75 -5.06 0.79 -18.78
CA GLN A 75 -4.26 1.23 -19.93
C GLN A 75 -5.07 2.07 -20.94
N HIS A 76 -6.38 2.11 -20.79
CA HIS A 76 -7.29 2.82 -21.68
C HIS A 76 -7.65 4.17 -21.05
N PRO A 77 -7.32 5.31 -21.73
CA PRO A 77 -7.54 6.65 -21.15
C PRO A 77 -9.00 6.88 -20.71
N ASP A 78 -9.97 6.57 -21.55
CA ASP A 78 -11.40 6.79 -21.25
C ASP A 78 -11.85 5.95 -20.04
N ALA A 79 -11.41 4.68 -19.96
CA ALA A 79 -11.72 3.82 -18.82
C ALA A 79 -11.06 4.31 -17.53
N MET A 80 -9.85 4.86 -17.60
CA MET A 80 -9.16 5.44 -16.45
C MET A 80 -9.84 6.71 -15.94
N VAL A 81 -10.30 7.55 -16.84
CA VAL A 81 -11.08 8.77 -16.49
C VAL A 81 -12.40 8.39 -15.82
N GLU A 82 -13.15 7.45 -16.39
CA GLU A 82 -14.42 7.03 -15.79
C GLU A 82 -14.21 6.32 -14.45
N ALA A 83 -13.20 5.44 -14.35
CA ALA A 83 -12.83 4.81 -13.10
C ALA A 83 -12.44 5.84 -12.00
N ALA A 84 -11.76 6.92 -12.37
CA ALA A 84 -11.45 8.00 -11.44
C ALA A 84 -12.70 8.73 -10.95
N ARG A 85 -13.67 9.02 -11.85
CA ARG A 85 -14.97 9.59 -11.48
C ARG A 85 -15.77 8.68 -10.56
N MET A 86 -15.73 7.37 -10.81
CA MET A 86 -16.36 6.37 -9.93
C MET A 86 -15.69 6.34 -8.57
N ALA A 87 -14.34 6.37 -8.52
CA ALA A 87 -13.59 6.44 -7.26
C ALA A 87 -13.85 7.75 -6.48
N ASP A 88 -14.03 8.87 -7.17
CA ASP A 88 -14.39 10.15 -6.55
C ASP A 88 -15.76 10.08 -5.82
N ARG A 89 -16.68 9.26 -6.36
CA ARG A 89 -18.02 8.99 -5.80
C ARG A 89 -18.11 7.62 -5.10
N ALA A 90 -16.99 7.10 -4.60
CA ALA A 90 -16.96 5.73 -4.05
C ALA A 90 -17.92 5.53 -2.87
N ALA A 91 -18.12 6.54 -2.03
CA ALA A 91 -19.10 6.49 -0.93
C ALA A 91 -20.52 6.19 -1.41
N GLU A 92 -20.91 6.73 -2.56
CA GLU A 92 -22.22 6.48 -3.18
C GLU A 92 -22.33 5.08 -3.81
N LEU A 93 -21.24 4.62 -4.44
CA LEU A 93 -21.23 3.39 -5.24
C LEU A 93 -20.92 2.13 -4.44
N ALA A 94 -19.99 2.23 -3.47
CA ALA A 94 -19.50 1.11 -2.71
C ALA A 94 -19.81 1.23 -1.21
N GLY A 95 -20.31 2.38 -0.76
CA GLY A 95 -20.62 2.68 0.64
C GLY A 95 -19.38 3.07 1.45
N GLY A 96 -19.65 3.48 2.71
CA GLY A 96 -18.62 3.88 3.68
C GLY A 96 -18.13 5.31 3.50
N HIS A 97 -16.86 5.57 3.88
CA HIS A 97 -16.25 6.91 3.87
C HIS A 97 -16.01 7.47 2.44
N GLY A 98 -15.62 6.61 1.52
CA GLY A 98 -15.19 7.02 0.17
C GLY A 98 -13.67 7.24 0.08
N ALA A 99 -13.23 8.09 -0.85
CA ALA A 99 -11.81 8.39 -1.06
C ALA A 99 -11.45 9.79 -0.54
N ASP A 100 -10.30 9.93 0.11
CA ASP A 100 -9.69 11.24 0.39
C ASP A 100 -8.80 11.69 -0.76
N LEU A 101 -8.24 10.75 -1.50
CA LEU A 101 -7.47 10.96 -2.72
C LEU A 101 -7.64 9.79 -3.69
N ILE A 102 -7.31 10.01 -4.96
CA ILE A 102 -7.28 8.97 -5.99
C ILE A 102 -5.83 8.73 -6.37
N ASP A 103 -5.39 7.46 -6.34
CA ASP A 103 -4.03 7.09 -6.72
C ASP A 103 -4.01 6.28 -8.02
N ILE A 104 -3.07 6.59 -8.90
CA ILE A 104 -2.90 5.87 -10.17
C ILE A 104 -1.74 4.88 -10.03
N ASN A 105 -2.04 3.60 -10.27
CA ASN A 105 -1.03 2.54 -10.25
C ASN A 105 -0.31 2.43 -11.61
N PHE A 106 0.92 2.89 -11.63
CA PHE A 106 1.88 2.64 -12.70
C PHE A 106 3.09 1.82 -12.22
N GLY A 107 2.91 1.05 -11.14
CA GLY A 107 4.01 0.32 -10.50
C GLY A 107 3.82 -1.20 -10.39
N CYS A 108 2.62 -1.75 -10.58
CA CYS A 108 2.38 -3.19 -10.45
C CYS A 108 3.20 -4.00 -11.49
N PRO A 109 4.13 -4.89 -11.06
CA PRO A 109 5.03 -5.57 -11.99
C PRO A 109 4.50 -6.92 -12.48
N VAL A 110 3.34 -7.36 -11.98
CA VAL A 110 2.78 -8.69 -12.28
C VAL A 110 2.55 -8.84 -13.78
N SER A 111 3.05 -9.92 -14.37
CA SER A 111 3.04 -10.15 -15.83
C SER A 111 1.64 -10.09 -16.45
N LYS A 112 0.61 -10.53 -15.73
CA LYS A 112 -0.79 -10.46 -16.15
C LYS A 112 -1.29 -9.02 -16.33
N ILE A 113 -0.70 -8.06 -15.63
CA ILE A 113 -1.04 -6.62 -15.67
C ILE A 113 -0.05 -5.89 -16.57
N ALA A 114 1.24 -5.96 -16.25
CA ALA A 114 2.30 -5.24 -16.96
C ALA A 114 2.49 -5.73 -18.42
N GLY A 115 2.29 -7.02 -18.67
CA GLY A 115 2.34 -7.59 -20.02
C GLY A 115 1.22 -7.10 -20.94
N ARG A 116 0.11 -6.61 -20.36
CA ARG A 116 -1.00 -6.00 -21.11
C ARG A 116 -0.87 -4.48 -21.25
N GLY A 117 0.22 -3.88 -20.78
CA GLY A 117 0.46 -2.44 -20.89
C GLY A 117 -0.08 -1.61 -19.70
N ALA A 118 -0.72 -2.23 -18.68
CA ALA A 118 -1.18 -1.54 -17.49
C ALA A 118 -0.13 -1.60 -16.35
N GLY A 119 -0.36 -0.90 -15.25
CA GLY A 119 0.58 -0.84 -14.14
C GLY A 119 1.97 -0.41 -14.61
N SER A 120 3.02 -1.14 -14.22
CA SER A 120 4.39 -0.81 -14.66
C SER A 120 4.65 -1.07 -16.15
N GLY A 121 3.72 -1.70 -16.90
CA GLY A 121 3.74 -1.77 -18.35
C GLY A 121 3.74 -0.41 -19.03
N MET A 122 3.09 0.58 -18.40
CA MET A 122 3.05 1.97 -18.86
C MET A 122 4.42 2.66 -18.89
N MET A 123 5.43 2.16 -18.16
CA MET A 123 6.79 2.70 -18.21
C MET A 123 7.45 2.61 -19.60
N ARG A 124 6.89 1.82 -20.52
CA ARG A 124 7.31 1.73 -21.92
C ARG A 124 6.61 2.76 -22.82
N GLU A 125 5.58 3.41 -22.32
CA GLU A 125 4.75 4.40 -23.02
C GLU A 125 4.61 5.67 -22.18
N PRO A 126 5.71 6.39 -21.84
CA PRO A 126 5.69 7.51 -20.90
C PRO A 126 4.77 8.65 -21.35
N ASP A 127 4.64 8.91 -22.64
CA ASP A 127 3.74 9.95 -23.17
C ASP A 127 2.27 9.60 -22.89
N LYS A 128 1.89 8.35 -23.07
CA LYS A 128 0.55 7.86 -22.75
C LYS A 128 0.29 7.87 -21.24
N MET A 129 1.30 7.51 -20.44
CA MET A 129 1.24 7.58 -18.98
C MET A 129 0.92 8.99 -18.50
N VAL A 130 1.62 10.01 -19.03
CA VAL A 130 1.40 11.42 -18.72
C VAL A 130 0.01 11.89 -19.22
N ALA A 131 -0.38 11.51 -20.43
CA ALA A 131 -1.69 11.87 -20.99
C ALA A 131 -2.85 11.30 -20.15
N ILE A 132 -2.78 10.03 -19.73
CA ILE A 132 -3.77 9.42 -18.83
C ILE A 132 -3.80 10.18 -17.50
N THR A 133 -2.66 10.46 -16.92
CA THR A 133 -2.56 11.18 -15.64
C THR A 133 -3.23 12.54 -15.71
N LYS A 134 -2.94 13.33 -16.75
CA LYS A 134 -3.55 14.63 -16.98
C LYS A 134 -5.08 14.52 -17.11
N ALA A 135 -5.55 13.59 -17.93
CA ALA A 135 -6.99 13.40 -18.13
C ALA A 135 -7.71 12.99 -16.83
N VAL A 136 -7.08 12.17 -15.99
CA VAL A 136 -7.63 11.79 -14.67
C VAL A 136 -7.65 13.00 -13.74
N VAL A 137 -6.57 13.79 -13.65
CA VAL A 137 -6.51 15.00 -12.83
C VAL A 137 -7.62 15.99 -13.20
N GLU A 138 -7.83 16.21 -14.50
CA GLU A 138 -8.87 17.12 -15.00
C GLU A 138 -10.32 16.62 -14.77
N ALA A 139 -10.49 15.32 -14.52
CA ALA A 139 -11.81 14.69 -14.42
C ALA A 139 -12.40 14.64 -13.01
N VAL A 140 -11.59 14.88 -11.95
CA VAL A 140 -11.99 14.68 -10.55
C VAL A 140 -11.68 15.91 -9.69
N GLY A 141 -12.40 16.04 -8.57
CA GLY A 141 -12.18 17.13 -7.61
C GLY A 141 -11.18 16.80 -6.49
N LYS A 142 -10.92 15.52 -6.26
CA LYS A 142 -9.99 15.07 -5.20
C LYS A 142 -8.54 15.14 -5.65
N PRO A 143 -7.58 15.24 -4.71
CA PRO A 143 -6.17 15.14 -5.05
C PRO A 143 -5.86 13.83 -5.77
N VAL A 144 -5.10 13.92 -6.86
CA VAL A 144 -4.62 12.74 -7.60
C VAL A 144 -3.15 12.52 -7.30
N THR A 145 -2.79 11.28 -6.99
CA THR A 145 -1.40 10.85 -6.80
C THR A 145 -1.02 9.74 -7.78
N VAL A 146 0.26 9.51 -7.93
CA VAL A 146 0.77 8.42 -8.78
C VAL A 146 1.74 7.57 -7.99
N LYS A 147 1.61 6.23 -8.12
CA LYS A 147 2.60 5.28 -7.63
C LYS A 147 3.26 4.54 -8.78
N THR A 148 4.59 4.64 -8.88
CA THR A 148 5.36 4.08 -9.99
C THR A 148 6.67 3.42 -9.54
N ARG A 149 7.52 3.06 -10.51
CA ARG A 149 8.86 2.46 -10.36
C ARG A 149 9.93 3.32 -11.04
N LEU A 150 11.20 2.91 -10.95
CA LEU A 150 12.34 3.61 -11.58
C LEU A 150 12.29 3.59 -13.11
N GLY A 151 11.70 2.55 -13.68
CA GLY A 151 11.64 2.30 -15.11
C GLY A 151 11.18 0.88 -15.41
N TRP A 152 11.22 0.50 -16.70
CA TRP A 152 10.91 -0.87 -17.13
C TRP A 152 12.03 -1.84 -16.74
N ASP A 153 13.27 -1.52 -17.10
CA ASP A 153 14.49 -2.28 -16.81
C ASP A 153 15.67 -1.34 -16.50
N ASP A 154 16.86 -1.91 -16.32
CA ASP A 154 18.03 -1.13 -15.95
C ASP A 154 18.51 -0.18 -17.05
N SER A 155 18.21 -0.46 -18.32
CA SER A 155 18.55 0.41 -19.45
C SER A 155 17.55 1.54 -19.68
N SER A 156 16.38 1.49 -19.04
CA SER A 156 15.25 2.42 -19.22
C SER A 156 14.73 3.00 -17.90
N LYS A 157 15.65 3.40 -17.01
CA LYS A 157 15.32 4.12 -15.77
C LYS A 157 15.02 5.60 -16.10
N ILE A 158 13.76 5.92 -16.31
CA ILE A 158 13.28 7.24 -16.78
C ILE A 158 12.69 8.11 -15.66
N ILE A 159 12.72 7.64 -14.42
CA ILE A 159 11.91 8.25 -13.32
C ILE A 159 12.23 9.73 -13.09
N VAL A 160 13.48 10.18 -13.24
CA VAL A 160 13.87 11.56 -12.95
C VAL A 160 13.18 12.53 -13.91
N GLU A 161 13.21 12.26 -15.21
CA GLU A 161 12.50 13.07 -16.22
C GLU A 161 10.99 12.88 -16.12
N LEU A 162 10.54 11.64 -15.94
CA LEU A 162 9.12 11.31 -15.87
C LEU A 162 8.42 11.99 -14.67
N ALA A 163 9.12 12.16 -13.54
CA ALA A 163 8.58 12.81 -12.35
C ALA A 163 8.16 14.27 -12.62
N GLU A 164 8.99 15.03 -13.34
CA GLU A 164 8.63 16.40 -13.74
C GLU A 164 7.39 16.43 -14.61
N ARG A 165 7.33 15.54 -15.60
CA ARG A 165 6.19 15.44 -16.53
C ARG A 165 4.88 15.05 -15.84
N LEU A 166 4.96 14.16 -14.84
CA LEU A 166 3.80 13.79 -14.02
C LEU A 166 3.35 14.94 -13.12
N GLN A 167 4.29 15.66 -12.50
CA GLN A 167 3.97 16.89 -11.77
C GLN A 167 3.28 17.93 -12.66
N ASP A 168 3.80 18.17 -13.87
CA ASP A 168 3.24 19.11 -14.84
C ASP A 168 1.83 18.65 -15.32
N ALA A 169 1.52 17.35 -15.24
CA ALA A 169 0.18 16.82 -15.48
C ALA A 169 -0.80 17.10 -14.30
N GLY A 170 -0.31 17.65 -13.17
CA GLY A 170 -1.13 18.14 -12.07
C GLY A 170 -1.32 17.19 -10.90
N ILE A 171 -0.51 16.15 -10.73
CA ILE A 171 -0.57 15.29 -9.55
C ILE A 171 -0.16 16.01 -8.27
N SER A 172 -0.73 15.60 -7.13
CA SER A 172 -0.51 16.20 -5.82
C SER A 172 0.62 15.54 -5.02
N ALA A 173 1.06 14.33 -5.37
CA ALA A 173 2.23 13.65 -4.82
C ALA A 173 2.66 12.49 -5.73
N LEU A 174 3.93 12.09 -5.61
CA LEU A 174 4.50 10.97 -6.38
C LEU A 174 5.15 9.96 -5.44
N THR A 175 4.71 8.70 -5.50
CA THR A 175 5.36 7.57 -4.81
C THR A 175 6.22 6.77 -5.78
N ILE A 176 7.48 6.56 -5.42
CA ILE A 176 8.46 5.86 -6.26
C ILE A 176 8.99 4.62 -5.54
N HIS A 177 8.78 3.44 -6.14
CA HIS A 177 9.44 2.22 -5.70
C HIS A 177 10.84 2.13 -6.31
N GLY A 178 11.87 1.98 -5.46
CA GLY A 178 13.28 1.93 -5.83
C GLY A 178 13.71 0.68 -6.64
N ARG A 179 12.83 0.10 -7.44
CA ARG A 179 13.10 -1.02 -8.36
C ARG A 179 12.49 -0.76 -9.72
N THR A 180 13.11 -1.37 -10.76
CA THR A 180 12.50 -1.45 -12.10
C THR A 180 11.40 -2.52 -12.13
N ARG A 181 10.61 -2.52 -13.22
CA ARG A 181 9.61 -3.59 -13.43
C ARG A 181 10.29 -4.96 -13.54
N CYS A 182 11.40 -5.06 -14.27
CA CYS A 182 12.07 -6.34 -14.51
C CYS A 182 12.72 -6.93 -13.25
N GLN A 183 13.12 -6.13 -12.30
CA GLN A 183 13.60 -6.59 -11.00
C GLN A 183 12.51 -7.27 -10.17
N LEU A 184 11.22 -6.96 -10.37
CA LEU A 184 10.11 -7.40 -9.53
C LEU A 184 10.35 -7.01 -8.06
N TYR A 185 10.84 -7.96 -7.26
CA TYR A 185 11.24 -7.81 -5.85
C TYR A 185 12.64 -8.35 -5.58
N LYS A 186 13.42 -8.68 -6.64
CA LYS A 186 14.79 -9.19 -6.52
C LYS A 186 15.77 -8.06 -6.25
N GLY A 187 16.91 -8.42 -5.64
CA GLY A 187 17.95 -7.45 -5.28
C GLY A 187 17.46 -6.45 -4.24
N GLU A 188 18.16 -5.35 -4.08
CA GLU A 188 17.84 -4.25 -3.18
C GLU A 188 17.15 -3.10 -3.92
N ALA A 189 16.32 -2.33 -3.20
CA ALA A 189 15.74 -1.11 -3.72
C ALA A 189 16.80 -0.01 -3.85
N ASP A 190 16.94 0.54 -5.03
CA ASP A 190 17.85 1.67 -5.30
C ASP A 190 17.13 2.99 -5.03
N TRP A 191 17.50 3.64 -3.94
CA TRP A 191 16.93 4.92 -3.53
C TRP A 191 17.64 6.13 -4.14
N THR A 192 18.74 5.94 -4.87
CA THR A 192 19.54 7.06 -5.42
C THR A 192 18.74 7.91 -6.40
N LEU A 193 17.94 7.27 -7.27
CA LEU A 193 17.07 7.99 -8.21
C LEU A 193 15.85 8.61 -7.53
N ILE A 194 15.35 8.05 -6.41
CA ILE A 194 14.30 8.69 -5.59
C ILE A 194 14.85 9.98 -4.99
N GLY A 195 16.07 9.93 -4.42
CA GLY A 195 16.78 11.10 -3.92
C GLY A 195 17.06 12.13 -5.02
N ALA A 196 17.43 11.68 -6.23
CA ALA A 196 17.64 12.59 -7.37
C ALA A 196 16.36 13.32 -7.79
N VAL A 197 15.21 12.63 -7.79
CA VAL A 197 13.89 13.27 -8.02
C VAL A 197 13.63 14.29 -6.93
N LYS A 198 13.82 13.93 -5.66
CA LYS A 198 13.57 14.85 -4.53
C LYS A 198 14.49 16.08 -4.53
N ALA A 199 15.76 15.91 -4.91
CA ALA A 199 16.74 16.98 -4.98
C ALA A 199 16.58 17.89 -6.23
N ASN A 200 15.73 17.51 -7.17
CA ASN A 200 15.50 18.31 -8.37
C ASN A 200 14.74 19.60 -8.02
N PRO A 201 15.34 20.79 -8.26
CA PRO A 201 14.74 22.08 -7.89
C PRO A 201 13.42 22.39 -8.61
N ARG A 202 13.10 21.67 -9.69
CA ARG A 202 11.82 21.80 -10.40
C ARG A 202 10.69 21.00 -9.74
N MET A 203 11.00 20.09 -8.80
CA MET A 203 9.98 19.32 -8.09
C MET A 203 9.44 20.11 -6.90
N HIS A 204 8.13 20.32 -6.88
CA HIS A 204 7.42 21.08 -5.84
C HIS A 204 6.39 20.26 -5.08
N ILE A 205 6.02 19.07 -5.60
CA ILE A 205 5.11 18.15 -4.95
C ILE A 205 5.85 17.20 -3.98
N PRO A 206 5.18 16.64 -2.96
CA PRO A 206 5.76 15.63 -2.11
C PRO A 206 6.26 14.40 -2.88
N ILE A 207 7.45 13.94 -2.53
CA ILE A 207 8.06 12.70 -3.03
C ILE A 207 8.07 11.67 -1.92
N ILE A 208 7.40 10.54 -2.16
CA ILE A 208 7.26 9.43 -1.23
C ILE A 208 8.13 8.27 -1.70
N GLY A 209 9.08 7.86 -0.86
CA GLY A 209 9.95 6.75 -1.17
C GLY A 209 9.34 5.40 -0.76
N ASN A 210 9.58 4.36 -1.55
CA ASN A 210 9.11 3.00 -1.28
C ASN A 210 10.17 1.96 -1.66
N GLY A 211 10.29 0.92 -0.86
CA GLY A 211 11.16 -0.23 -1.10
C GLY A 211 12.11 -0.52 0.06
N ASP A 212 12.07 -1.74 0.57
CA ASP A 212 12.96 -2.33 1.58
C ASP A 212 13.06 -1.55 2.91
N ILE A 213 12.03 -0.80 3.25
CA ILE A 213 11.87 -0.24 4.61
C ILE A 213 11.30 -1.34 5.49
N THR A 214 12.05 -1.74 6.50
CA THR A 214 11.75 -2.87 7.38
C THR A 214 11.77 -2.53 8.87
N ASP A 215 12.29 -1.34 9.23
CA ASP A 215 12.52 -0.93 10.62
C ASP A 215 12.76 0.59 10.74
N GLY A 216 12.95 1.07 11.97
CA GLY A 216 13.27 2.46 12.27
C GLY A 216 14.58 2.96 11.65
N PRO A 217 15.70 2.22 11.77
CA PRO A 217 16.96 2.59 11.14
C PRO A 217 16.86 2.80 9.63
N SER A 218 16.23 1.89 8.89
CA SER A 218 16.06 2.01 7.43
C SER A 218 15.17 3.20 7.06
N ALA A 219 14.11 3.46 7.83
CA ALA A 219 13.27 4.63 7.64
C ALA A 219 14.01 5.94 7.91
N LYS A 220 14.75 6.02 9.03
CA LYS A 220 15.60 7.19 9.36
C LYS A 220 16.60 7.47 8.26
N GLN A 221 17.33 6.44 7.80
CA GLN A 221 18.28 6.57 6.69
C GLN A 221 17.61 7.10 5.42
N ALA A 222 16.39 6.63 5.10
CA ALA A 222 15.67 7.07 3.92
C ALA A 222 15.29 8.56 4.00
N PHE A 223 14.80 9.05 5.13
CA PHE A 223 14.51 10.46 5.35
C PHE A 223 15.76 11.33 5.32
N GLU A 224 16.81 10.94 6.04
CA GLU A 224 18.02 11.78 6.20
C GLU A 224 18.89 11.80 4.95
N ARG A 225 19.05 10.65 4.27
CA ARG A 225 19.95 10.53 3.12
C ARG A 225 19.33 11.00 1.83
N TYR A 226 18.04 10.73 1.62
CA TYR A 226 17.36 10.99 0.35
C TYR A 226 16.36 12.14 0.42
N GLY A 227 16.08 12.66 1.63
CA GLY A 227 15.27 13.85 1.85
C GLY A 227 13.80 13.71 1.47
N VAL A 228 13.28 12.49 1.32
CA VAL A 228 11.89 12.24 0.93
C VAL A 228 10.90 12.83 1.94
N ASP A 229 9.71 13.22 1.48
CA ASP A 229 8.69 13.85 2.32
C ASP A 229 7.88 12.82 3.12
N GLY A 230 7.79 11.60 2.63
CA GLY A 230 7.10 10.48 3.26
C GLY A 230 7.70 9.14 2.85
N ILE A 231 7.35 8.09 3.58
CA ILE A 231 7.77 6.72 3.30
C ILE A 231 6.55 5.81 3.18
N MET A 232 6.51 5.00 2.11
CA MET A 232 5.48 3.99 1.92
C MET A 232 6.05 2.60 2.22
N ILE A 233 5.36 1.84 3.09
CA ILE A 233 5.79 0.53 3.57
C ILE A 233 4.88 -0.55 3.01
N GLY A 234 5.48 -1.59 2.43
CA GLY A 234 4.74 -2.72 1.84
C GLY A 234 4.97 -4.02 2.61
N ARG A 235 5.71 -4.95 2.04
CA ARG A 235 5.88 -6.34 2.52
C ARG A 235 6.26 -6.50 3.99
N ALA A 236 6.96 -5.53 4.57
CA ALA A 236 7.32 -5.54 5.98
C ALA A 236 6.13 -5.44 6.94
N THR A 237 4.95 -5.05 6.44
CA THR A 237 3.71 -4.99 7.23
C THR A 237 3.01 -6.35 7.39
N TYR A 238 3.40 -7.40 6.63
CA TYR A 238 2.72 -8.70 6.68
C TYR A 238 2.81 -9.33 8.07
N GLY A 239 1.66 -9.48 8.76
CA GLY A 239 1.62 -9.95 10.14
C GLY A 239 2.42 -9.09 11.12
N HIS A 240 2.69 -7.85 10.75
CA HIS A 240 3.49 -6.88 11.50
C HIS A 240 2.90 -5.45 11.36
N PRO A 241 1.58 -5.26 11.58
CA PRO A 241 0.96 -3.94 11.38
C PRO A 241 1.53 -2.88 12.33
N TRP A 242 2.07 -3.25 13.48
CA TRP A 242 2.70 -2.33 14.46
C TRP A 242 4.03 -1.75 13.99
N ILE A 243 4.56 -2.11 12.83
CA ILE A 243 5.78 -1.53 12.24
C ILE A 243 5.69 0.00 12.11
N PHE A 244 4.50 0.54 11.88
CA PHE A 244 4.28 1.99 11.82
C PHE A 244 4.57 2.66 13.17
N ARG A 245 4.11 2.08 14.27
CA ARG A 245 4.36 2.54 15.63
C ARG A 245 5.84 2.42 15.98
N GLU A 246 6.48 1.30 15.63
CA GLU A 246 7.91 1.06 15.87
C GLU A 246 8.78 2.09 15.14
N ILE A 247 8.49 2.35 13.87
CA ILE A 247 9.26 3.33 13.09
C ILE A 247 9.06 4.74 13.66
N LYS A 248 7.84 5.15 13.99
CA LYS A 248 7.59 6.46 14.60
C LYS A 248 8.34 6.64 15.91
N TYR A 249 8.28 5.63 16.78
CA TYR A 249 9.02 5.65 18.03
C TYR A 249 10.54 5.82 17.80
N TYR A 250 11.10 5.06 16.84
CA TYR A 250 12.52 5.18 16.50
C TYR A 250 12.88 6.56 15.93
N LEU A 251 12.03 7.13 15.09
CA LEU A 251 12.28 8.47 14.52
C LEU A 251 12.23 9.59 15.57
N GLU A 252 11.47 9.40 16.65
CA GLU A 252 11.34 10.33 17.76
C GLU A 252 12.45 10.17 18.81
N HIS A 253 12.78 8.92 19.20
CA HIS A 253 13.67 8.62 20.32
C HIS A 253 15.08 8.20 19.92
N GLY A 254 15.29 7.77 18.67
CA GLY A 254 16.57 7.28 18.17
C GLY A 254 16.95 5.86 18.60
N GLU A 255 16.05 5.17 19.28
CA GLU A 255 16.20 3.79 19.76
C GLU A 255 14.99 2.93 19.41
N PRO A 256 15.15 1.59 19.32
CA PRO A 256 14.05 0.69 19.04
C PRO A 256 12.96 0.75 20.13
N MET A 257 11.69 0.74 19.71
CA MET A 257 10.57 0.52 20.62
C MET A 257 10.67 -0.91 21.20
N PRO A 258 10.31 -1.11 22.48
CA PRO A 258 10.12 -2.45 23.02
C PRO A 258 9.19 -3.28 22.12
N GLU A 259 9.60 -4.50 21.82
CA GLU A 259 8.78 -5.40 20.98
C GLU A 259 7.45 -5.69 21.69
N PRO A 260 6.31 -5.71 20.97
CA PRO A 260 5.05 -6.10 21.56
C PRO A 260 5.14 -7.48 22.21
N SER A 261 4.58 -7.62 23.40
CA SER A 261 4.49 -8.90 24.09
C SER A 261 3.71 -9.94 23.26
N LEU A 262 3.90 -11.20 23.57
CA LEU A 262 3.19 -12.25 22.83
C LEU A 262 1.64 -12.13 22.99
N PRO A 263 1.09 -11.86 24.17
CA PRO A 263 -0.36 -11.58 24.31
C PRO A 263 -0.84 -10.42 23.43
N GLU A 264 -0.06 -9.33 23.32
CA GLU A 264 -0.42 -8.22 22.42
C GLU A 264 -0.45 -8.66 20.94
N LYS A 265 0.53 -9.47 20.50
CA LYS A 265 0.57 -10.02 19.13
C LYS A 265 -0.64 -10.95 18.88
N VAL A 266 -1.00 -11.79 19.86
CA VAL A 266 -2.18 -12.66 19.78
C VAL A 266 -3.45 -11.84 19.71
N ALA A 267 -3.60 -10.81 20.54
CA ALA A 267 -4.75 -9.92 20.52
C ALA A 267 -4.92 -9.22 19.15
N LEU A 268 -3.82 -8.72 18.57
CA LEU A 268 -3.83 -8.13 17.22
C LEU A 268 -4.21 -9.14 16.14
N ALA A 269 -3.70 -10.39 16.21
CA ALA A 269 -4.06 -11.43 15.27
C ALA A 269 -5.55 -11.81 15.36
N ARG A 270 -6.12 -11.87 16.57
CA ARG A 270 -7.56 -12.10 16.81
C ARG A 270 -8.41 -10.95 16.26
N ARG A 271 -8.01 -9.70 16.53
CA ARG A 271 -8.71 -8.52 16.00
C ARG A 271 -8.69 -8.51 14.48
N HIS A 272 -7.55 -8.81 13.86
CA HIS A 272 -7.43 -8.92 12.40
C HIS A 272 -8.35 -10.01 11.83
N LEU A 273 -8.37 -11.21 12.44
CA LEU A 273 -9.25 -12.31 12.05
C LEU A 273 -10.72 -11.88 12.17
N ALA A 274 -11.11 -11.28 13.28
CA ALA A 274 -12.48 -10.82 13.50
C ALA A 274 -12.94 -9.80 12.44
N LEU A 275 -12.11 -8.80 12.13
CA LEU A 275 -12.37 -7.83 11.06
C LEU A 275 -12.46 -8.52 9.69
N SER A 276 -11.54 -9.45 9.39
CA SER A 276 -11.56 -10.17 8.11
C SER A 276 -12.83 -11.00 7.93
N LEU A 277 -13.30 -11.66 8.99
CA LEU A 277 -14.56 -12.41 8.98
C LEU A 277 -15.78 -11.48 8.85
N GLN A 278 -15.76 -10.34 9.53
CA GLN A 278 -16.84 -9.34 9.47
C GLN A 278 -17.06 -8.82 8.05
N TYR A 279 -15.97 -8.48 7.32
CA TYR A 279 -16.08 -7.85 6.00
C TYR A 279 -16.10 -8.82 4.83
N LYS A 280 -15.62 -10.05 5.01
CA LYS A 280 -15.50 -11.04 3.91
C LYS A 280 -16.30 -12.32 4.12
N GLY A 281 -16.72 -12.58 5.37
CA GLY A 281 -17.36 -13.84 5.75
C GLY A 281 -16.43 -15.05 5.64
N GLU A 282 -16.99 -16.23 5.96
CA GLU A 282 -16.32 -17.51 5.77
C GLU A 282 -16.64 -18.09 4.39
N PRO A 283 -15.71 -18.85 3.76
CA PRO A 283 -14.35 -19.15 4.21
C PRO A 283 -13.31 -18.11 3.75
N ARG A 284 -13.75 -17.04 3.04
CA ARG A 284 -12.86 -16.11 2.37
C ARG A 284 -11.97 -15.32 3.36
N GLY A 285 -12.56 -14.85 4.46
CA GLY A 285 -11.82 -14.14 5.50
C GLY A 285 -10.68 -14.98 6.08
N ILE A 286 -10.89 -16.30 6.25
CA ILE A 286 -9.85 -17.21 6.72
C ILE A 286 -8.74 -17.38 5.68
N TYR A 287 -9.10 -17.58 4.40
CA TYR A 287 -8.12 -17.76 3.33
C TYR A 287 -7.17 -16.57 3.20
N GLU A 288 -7.70 -15.37 3.25
CA GLU A 288 -6.91 -14.15 3.07
C GLU A 288 -6.05 -13.83 4.30
N MET A 289 -6.46 -14.27 5.50
CA MET A 289 -5.64 -14.19 6.72
C MET A 289 -4.38 -15.05 6.72
N ARG A 290 -4.30 -16.13 5.93
CA ARG A 290 -3.18 -17.09 5.95
C ARG A 290 -1.81 -16.46 5.77
N ARG A 291 -1.71 -15.46 4.88
CA ARG A 291 -0.46 -14.73 4.66
C ARG A 291 -0.01 -13.99 5.91
N HIS A 292 -0.93 -13.30 6.57
CA HIS A 292 -0.66 -12.57 7.79
C HIS A 292 -0.36 -13.51 8.95
N LEU A 293 -1.19 -14.52 9.18
CA LEU A 293 -1.03 -15.51 10.25
C LEU A 293 0.32 -16.20 10.18
N SER A 294 0.82 -16.50 8.97
CA SER A 294 2.15 -17.11 8.80
C SER A 294 3.30 -16.20 9.27
N CYS A 295 3.08 -14.91 9.41
CA CYS A 295 4.08 -13.91 9.75
C CYS A 295 3.96 -13.37 11.19
N TYR A 296 2.76 -13.32 11.79
CA TYR A 296 2.52 -12.77 13.14
C TYR A 296 3.44 -13.35 14.21
N PHE A 297 3.71 -14.65 14.14
CA PHE A 297 4.43 -15.41 15.15
C PHE A 297 5.76 -15.97 14.63
N LYS A 298 6.33 -15.28 13.64
CA LYS A 298 7.63 -15.65 13.07
C LYS A 298 8.72 -15.55 14.14
N GLY A 299 9.53 -16.61 14.27
CA GLY A 299 10.65 -16.63 15.21
C GLY A 299 10.38 -17.43 16.49
N LEU A 300 9.14 -17.84 16.78
CA LEU A 300 8.86 -18.71 17.91
C LEU A 300 9.52 -20.10 17.71
N PRO A 301 10.14 -20.66 18.76
CA PRO A 301 10.80 -21.97 18.69
C PRO A 301 9.77 -23.08 18.43
N ASP A 302 10.13 -24.08 17.64
CA ASP A 302 9.28 -25.25 17.30
C ASP A 302 7.85 -24.90 16.83
N PHE A 303 7.68 -23.72 16.22
CA PHE A 303 6.38 -23.19 15.82
C PHE A 303 5.81 -23.85 14.55
N LYS A 304 6.61 -24.57 13.77
CA LYS A 304 6.19 -25.12 12.47
C LYS A 304 4.90 -25.94 12.52
N PRO A 305 4.65 -26.86 13.49
CA PRO A 305 3.40 -27.62 13.55
C PRO A 305 2.16 -26.74 13.76
N LEU A 306 2.22 -25.79 14.71
CA LEU A 306 1.12 -24.84 14.97
C LEU A 306 0.87 -23.93 13.77
N ARG A 307 1.94 -23.42 13.14
CA ARG A 307 1.82 -22.64 11.91
C ARG A 307 1.12 -23.41 10.79
N MET A 308 1.49 -24.66 10.58
CA MET A 308 0.85 -25.48 9.55
C MET A 308 -0.66 -25.67 9.82
N ARG A 309 -1.06 -25.99 11.04
CA ARG A 309 -2.47 -26.05 11.42
C ARG A 309 -3.17 -24.72 11.17
N MET A 310 -2.61 -23.63 11.64
CA MET A 310 -3.16 -22.27 11.52
C MET A 310 -3.40 -21.83 10.07
N VAL A 311 -2.52 -22.23 9.13
CA VAL A 311 -2.67 -21.84 7.71
C VAL A 311 -3.42 -22.87 6.86
N THR A 312 -3.82 -24.01 7.41
CA THR A 312 -4.56 -25.04 6.69
C THR A 312 -6.01 -25.15 7.12
N THR A 313 -6.31 -24.92 8.39
CA THR A 313 -7.69 -24.96 8.89
C THR A 313 -8.60 -23.92 8.22
N LEU A 314 -9.89 -24.24 8.18
CA LEU A 314 -10.99 -23.35 7.79
C LEU A 314 -11.99 -23.17 8.94
N ASP A 315 -11.68 -23.70 10.10
CA ASP A 315 -12.52 -23.60 11.29
C ASP A 315 -12.04 -22.44 12.17
N VAL A 316 -12.91 -21.46 12.38
CA VAL A 316 -12.65 -20.29 13.22
C VAL A 316 -12.41 -20.67 14.68
N ALA A 317 -13.13 -21.69 15.20
CA ALA A 317 -12.93 -22.15 16.57
C ALA A 317 -11.52 -22.76 16.72
N GLU A 318 -11.10 -23.61 15.76
CA GLU A 318 -9.74 -24.16 15.77
C GLU A 318 -8.67 -23.07 15.64
N LEU A 319 -8.88 -22.01 14.84
CA LEU A 319 -7.95 -20.88 14.78
C LEU A 319 -7.80 -20.19 16.12
N ASN A 320 -8.90 -19.98 16.83
CA ASN A 320 -8.86 -19.38 18.16
C ASN A 320 -8.16 -20.28 19.17
N ASP A 321 -8.42 -21.59 19.16
CA ASP A 321 -7.73 -22.57 20.02
C ASP A 321 -6.22 -22.60 19.77
N ILE A 322 -5.82 -22.44 18.50
CA ILE A 322 -4.38 -22.34 18.15
C ILE A 322 -3.79 -21.05 18.73
N LEU A 323 -4.50 -19.92 18.65
CA LEU A 323 -4.05 -18.65 19.21
C LEU A 323 -3.94 -18.72 20.74
N ASP A 324 -4.90 -19.37 21.44
CA ASP A 324 -4.80 -19.66 22.87
C ASP A 324 -3.60 -20.54 23.20
N THR A 325 -3.35 -21.59 22.39
CA THR A 325 -2.18 -22.46 22.55
C THR A 325 -0.87 -21.70 22.41
N ILE A 326 -0.79 -20.77 21.45
CA ILE A 326 0.40 -19.91 21.24
C ILE A 326 0.64 -19.08 22.49
N GLU A 327 -0.39 -18.39 22.98
CA GLU A 327 -0.30 -17.53 24.16
C GLU A 327 0.17 -18.32 25.39
N GLN A 328 -0.44 -19.49 25.67
CA GLN A 328 -0.10 -20.32 26.84
C GLN A 328 1.28 -20.98 26.77
N ARG A 329 1.78 -21.28 25.57
CA ARG A 329 3.01 -22.05 25.40
C ARG A 329 4.26 -21.18 25.37
N TYR A 330 4.16 -19.94 24.91
CA TYR A 330 5.31 -19.12 24.59
C TYR A 330 5.36 -17.78 25.35
N ASP A 331 4.36 -17.49 26.22
CA ASP A 331 4.33 -16.32 27.11
C ASP A 331 5.22 -16.46 28.36
#